data_5c1d5433a3427d85a8fb9b199010761b
#
_entry.id   5c1d5433a3427d85a8fb9b199010761b
#
_cell.length_a   1.000
_cell.length_b   1.000
_cell.length_c   1.000
_cell.angle_alpha   90.00
_cell.angle_beta   90.00
_cell.angle_gamma   90.00
#
_symmetry.space_group_name_H-M   'P 1'
#
loop_
_entity.id
_entity.type
_entity.pdbx_description
1 polymer ?
#
loop_
_entity_poly.entity_id
_entity_poly.type
_entity_poly.pdbx_seq_one_letter_code
_entity_poly.pdbx_strand_id
1 'polypeptide(L)'
;MESSGAGQGYGRFWSTFNQAYWAMIRVAEQELRTLDLTMIQAAVLYWVKTSKSPPTPADLARLLFRRPHTVLDLLGRMEKQGLVKRSRDPKRKNVSRITLTRKGEEAFARQKEVRGIAGILAELTPEEGETTLAALEKLRRKAIEELKSGLSAPYG
;
A
#
# COMPACT_ATOMS: atom_id res chain seq x y z
N MET A 1 31.22 27.76 2.42
CA MET A 1 31.44 26.74 1.37
C MET A 1 31.19 25.33 1.93
N GLU A 2 30.01 25.09 2.58
CA GLU A 2 29.65 23.81 3.26
C GLU A 2 28.30 23.26 2.88
N SER A 3 27.73 23.65 1.71
CA SER A 3 26.41 23.16 1.28
C SER A 3 26.46 21.95 0.31
N SER A 4 27.66 21.49 -0.07
CA SER A 4 27.82 20.44 -1.09
C SER A 4 27.64 19.01 -0.56
N GLY A 5 27.92 18.73 0.71
CA GLY A 5 27.89 17.36 1.25
C GLY A 5 26.48 16.84 1.55
N ALA A 6 25.59 17.69 2.06
CA ALA A 6 24.23 17.29 2.41
C ALA A 6 23.38 16.97 1.15
N GLY A 7 23.55 17.75 0.08
CA GLY A 7 22.83 17.52 -1.18
C GLY A 7 23.22 16.22 -1.88
N GLN A 8 24.49 15.84 -1.82
CA GLN A 8 24.96 14.56 -2.38
C GLN A 8 24.45 13.36 -1.57
N GLY A 9 24.36 13.48 -0.23
CA GLY A 9 23.81 12.46 0.64
C GLY A 9 22.32 12.19 0.37
N TYR A 10 21.52 13.23 0.20
CA TYR A 10 20.10 13.10 -0.12
C TYR A 10 19.85 12.51 -1.51
N GLY A 11 20.64 12.90 -2.52
CA GLY A 11 20.53 12.33 -3.87
C GLY A 11 20.83 10.83 -3.89
N ARG A 12 21.91 10.41 -3.22
CA ARG A 12 22.25 8.98 -3.09
C ARG A 12 21.17 8.20 -2.34
N PHE A 13 20.69 8.72 -1.21
CA PHE A 13 19.62 8.11 -0.44
C PHE A 13 18.36 7.92 -1.32
N TRP A 14 17.92 8.99 -1.98
CA TRP A 14 16.74 8.97 -2.84
C TRP A 14 16.85 7.96 -3.98
N SER A 15 18.00 7.92 -4.67
CA SER A 15 18.26 6.97 -5.75
C SER A 15 18.23 5.52 -5.25
N THR A 16 18.96 5.23 -4.16
CA THR A 16 19.01 3.88 -3.57
C THR A 16 17.64 3.42 -3.10
N PHE A 17 16.89 4.30 -2.40
CA PHE A 17 15.53 4.03 -1.95
C PHE A 17 14.59 3.67 -3.11
N ASN A 18 14.61 4.46 -4.19
CA ASN A 18 13.77 4.17 -5.36
C ASN A 18 14.17 2.88 -6.05
N GLN A 19 15.47 2.62 -6.22
CA GLN A 19 15.93 1.37 -6.83
C GLN A 19 15.54 0.14 -6.00
N ALA A 20 15.72 0.20 -4.70
CA ALA A 20 15.30 -0.88 -3.79
C ALA A 20 13.78 -1.09 -3.87
N TYR A 21 12.99 -0.02 -3.79
CA TYR A 21 11.54 -0.08 -3.91
C TYR A 21 11.11 -0.71 -5.23
N TRP A 22 11.62 -0.26 -6.37
CA TRP A 22 11.24 -0.82 -7.68
C TRP A 22 11.66 -2.27 -7.85
N ALA A 23 12.85 -2.65 -7.38
CA ALA A 23 13.29 -4.04 -7.42
C ALA A 23 12.37 -4.94 -6.59
N MET A 24 12.04 -4.53 -5.37
CA MET A 24 11.12 -5.28 -4.48
C MET A 24 9.71 -5.38 -5.08
N ILE A 25 9.18 -4.30 -5.66
CA ILE A 25 7.89 -4.33 -6.37
C ILE A 25 7.91 -5.35 -7.51
N ARG A 26 8.98 -5.43 -8.30
CA ARG A 26 9.09 -6.41 -9.39
C ARG A 26 9.08 -7.84 -8.89
N VAL A 27 9.76 -8.13 -7.77
CA VAL A 27 9.71 -9.46 -7.13
C VAL A 27 8.28 -9.77 -6.68
N ALA A 28 7.63 -8.85 -5.97
CA ALA A 28 6.27 -9.04 -5.51
C ALA A 28 5.28 -9.24 -6.67
N GLU A 29 5.39 -8.46 -7.77
CA GLU A 29 4.55 -8.62 -8.96
C GLU A 29 4.70 -10.01 -9.62
N GLN A 30 5.93 -10.55 -9.67
CA GLN A 30 6.14 -11.88 -10.23
C GLN A 30 5.43 -12.96 -9.42
N GLU A 31 5.51 -12.88 -8.11
CA GLU A 31 4.85 -13.84 -7.22
C GLU A 31 3.31 -13.67 -7.23
N LEU A 32 2.81 -12.44 -7.16
CA LEU A 32 1.37 -12.16 -7.19
C LEU A 32 0.70 -12.61 -8.50
N ARG A 33 1.42 -12.61 -9.64
CA ARG A 33 0.92 -13.16 -10.90
C ARG A 33 0.58 -14.64 -10.80
N THR A 34 1.31 -15.41 -10.01
CA THR A 34 0.99 -16.83 -9.78
C THR A 34 -0.31 -17.03 -9.02
N LEU A 35 -0.78 -15.99 -8.36
CA LEU A 35 -2.04 -15.94 -7.61
C LEU A 35 -3.18 -15.23 -8.35
N ASP A 36 -2.97 -14.84 -9.61
CA ASP A 36 -3.88 -13.99 -10.39
C ASP A 36 -4.22 -12.66 -9.71
N LEU A 37 -3.26 -12.09 -8.98
CA LEU A 37 -3.41 -10.81 -8.29
C LEU A 37 -2.45 -9.76 -8.86
N THR A 38 -2.94 -8.53 -8.95
CA THR A 38 -2.09 -7.35 -9.14
C THR A 38 -1.65 -6.77 -7.79
N MET A 39 -0.55 -6.01 -7.79
CA MET A 39 -0.06 -5.32 -6.57
C MET A 39 -1.14 -4.46 -5.91
N ILE A 40 -1.94 -3.76 -6.70
CA ILE A 40 -2.98 -2.88 -6.14
C ILE A 40 -4.15 -3.69 -5.55
N GLN A 41 -4.49 -4.84 -6.13
CA GLN A 41 -5.49 -5.74 -5.55
C GLN A 41 -4.98 -6.35 -4.25
N ALA A 42 -3.72 -6.79 -4.22
CA ALA A 42 -3.06 -7.28 -3.02
C ALA A 42 -3.06 -6.23 -1.89
N ALA A 43 -2.77 -4.97 -2.22
CA ALA A 43 -2.84 -3.87 -1.26
C ALA A 43 -4.26 -3.62 -0.75
N VAL A 44 -5.30 -3.70 -1.62
CA VAL A 44 -6.71 -3.60 -1.17
C VAL A 44 -7.06 -4.73 -0.21
N LEU A 45 -6.73 -5.99 -0.55
CA LEU A 45 -6.98 -7.14 0.33
C LEU A 45 -6.33 -6.94 1.70
N TYR A 46 -5.07 -6.48 1.70
CA TYR A 46 -4.32 -6.18 2.92
C TYR A 46 -5.03 -5.13 3.79
N TRP A 47 -5.37 -3.97 3.22
CA TRP A 47 -6.00 -2.89 3.99
C TRP A 47 -7.40 -3.22 4.45
N VAL A 48 -8.19 -3.94 3.65
CA VAL A 48 -9.52 -4.40 4.07
C VAL A 48 -9.41 -5.37 5.23
N LYS A 49 -8.41 -6.27 5.21
CA LYS A 49 -8.22 -7.28 6.26
C LYS A 49 -7.65 -6.72 7.55
N THR A 50 -6.73 -5.77 7.47
CA THR A 50 -5.98 -5.26 8.64
C THR A 50 -6.58 -4.01 9.28
N SER A 51 -7.56 -3.38 8.64
CA SER A 51 -8.25 -2.22 9.20
C SER A 51 -9.09 -2.61 10.42
N LYS A 52 -9.09 -1.76 11.45
CA LYS A 52 -9.88 -1.97 12.69
C LYS A 52 -11.39 -2.09 12.44
N SER A 53 -11.87 -1.46 11.37
CA SER A 53 -13.25 -1.56 10.90
C SER A 53 -13.25 -1.62 9.38
N PRO A 54 -14.28 -2.20 8.73
CA PRO A 54 -14.34 -2.27 7.27
C PRO A 54 -14.17 -0.88 6.66
N PRO A 55 -13.15 -0.65 5.80
CA PRO A 55 -12.87 0.66 5.24
C PRO A 55 -13.92 1.08 4.21
N THR A 56 -14.08 2.38 4.04
CA THR A 56 -14.84 2.95 2.92
C THR A 56 -13.96 3.03 1.67
N PRO A 57 -14.55 3.19 0.45
CA PRO A 57 -13.77 3.49 -0.74
C PRO A 57 -12.87 4.72 -0.59
N ALA A 58 -13.32 5.76 0.12
CA ALA A 58 -12.54 6.95 0.40
C ALA A 58 -11.34 6.67 1.32
N ASP A 59 -11.52 5.79 2.33
CA ASP A 59 -10.42 5.36 3.18
C ASP A 59 -9.36 4.62 2.36
N LEU A 60 -9.79 3.70 1.49
CA LEU A 60 -8.88 2.98 0.60
C LEU A 60 -8.17 3.91 -0.38
N ALA A 61 -8.84 4.93 -0.91
CA ALA A 61 -8.22 5.93 -1.78
C ALA A 61 -7.06 6.66 -1.07
N ARG A 62 -7.28 7.06 0.19
CA ARG A 62 -6.23 7.66 1.02
C ARG A 62 -5.07 6.70 1.32
N LEU A 63 -5.39 5.48 1.74
CA LEU A 63 -4.39 4.46 2.08
C LEU A 63 -3.54 4.04 0.89
N LEU A 64 -4.12 4.02 -0.31
CA LEU A 64 -3.46 3.64 -1.55
C LEU A 64 -2.83 4.82 -2.28
N PHE A 65 -2.98 6.05 -1.79
CA PHE A 65 -2.56 7.28 -2.48
C PHE A 65 -3.08 7.32 -3.92
N ARG A 66 -4.38 7.01 -4.11
CA ARG A 66 -5.06 6.97 -5.42
C ARG A 66 -6.27 7.88 -5.44
N ARG A 67 -6.67 8.31 -6.65
CA ARG A 67 -7.90 9.08 -6.86
C ARG A 67 -9.13 8.24 -6.47
N PRO A 68 -10.18 8.85 -5.88
CA PRO A 68 -11.38 8.13 -5.47
C PRO A 68 -12.05 7.34 -6.61
N HIS A 69 -12.19 7.93 -7.81
CA HIS A 69 -12.80 7.24 -8.96
C HIS A 69 -11.99 6.01 -9.40
N THR A 70 -10.63 6.10 -9.40
CA THR A 70 -9.76 4.97 -9.73
C THR A 70 -9.96 3.80 -8.75
N VAL A 71 -10.16 4.12 -7.47
CA VAL A 71 -10.43 3.10 -6.45
C VAL A 71 -11.83 2.52 -6.58
N LEU A 72 -12.82 3.34 -6.93
CA LEU A 72 -14.18 2.86 -7.19
C LEU A 72 -14.22 1.87 -8.36
N ASP A 73 -13.51 2.15 -9.45
CA ASP A 73 -13.39 1.27 -10.62
C ASP A 73 -12.65 -0.04 -10.27
N LEU A 74 -11.57 0.07 -9.49
CA LEU A 74 -10.83 -1.10 -8.98
C LEU A 74 -11.74 -1.99 -8.14
N LEU A 75 -12.45 -1.41 -7.17
CA LEU A 75 -13.37 -2.15 -6.30
C LEU A 75 -14.51 -2.79 -7.09
N GLY A 76 -15.03 -2.12 -8.12
CA GLY A 76 -16.04 -2.70 -9.01
C GLY A 76 -15.54 -3.94 -9.75
N ARG A 77 -14.28 -3.93 -10.22
CA ARG A 77 -13.64 -5.11 -10.82
C ARG A 77 -13.41 -6.22 -9.80
N MET A 78 -12.90 -5.89 -8.62
CA MET A 78 -12.67 -6.87 -7.55
C MET A 78 -13.97 -7.50 -7.03
N GLU A 79 -15.06 -6.74 -7.04
CA GLU A 79 -16.39 -7.24 -6.70
C GLU A 79 -16.91 -8.22 -7.74
N LYS A 80 -16.75 -7.91 -9.05
CA LYS A 80 -17.06 -8.85 -10.16
C LYS A 80 -16.20 -10.12 -10.11
N GLN A 81 -14.95 -10.01 -9.65
CA GLN A 81 -14.07 -11.18 -9.44
C GLN A 81 -14.43 -11.97 -8.17
N GLY A 82 -15.34 -11.46 -7.36
CA GLY A 82 -15.76 -12.08 -6.11
C GLY A 82 -14.73 -12.00 -4.98
N LEU A 83 -13.80 -11.03 -5.03
CA LEU A 83 -12.77 -10.84 -4.00
C LEU A 83 -13.27 -9.99 -2.83
N VAL A 84 -14.05 -8.97 -3.13
CA VAL A 84 -14.63 -8.06 -2.14
C VAL A 84 -16.12 -7.94 -2.33
N LYS A 85 -16.82 -7.45 -1.32
CA LYS A 85 -18.23 -7.07 -1.39
C LYS A 85 -18.44 -5.73 -0.71
N ARG A 86 -19.43 -4.99 -1.19
CA ARG A 86 -19.90 -3.74 -0.58
C ARG A 86 -21.10 -4.02 0.31
N SER A 87 -21.10 -3.41 1.47
CA SER A 87 -22.25 -3.39 2.37
C SER A 87 -22.55 -1.95 2.78
N ARG A 88 -23.79 -1.65 3.13
CA ARG A 88 -24.15 -0.33 3.69
C ARG A 88 -23.63 -0.21 5.11
N ASP A 89 -23.13 0.98 5.44
CA ASP A 89 -22.76 1.27 6.81
C ASP A 89 -24.01 1.25 7.71
N PRO A 90 -24.00 0.53 8.84
CA PRO A 90 -25.17 0.46 9.73
C PRO A 90 -25.61 1.81 10.29
N LYS A 91 -24.65 2.73 10.48
CA LYS A 91 -24.89 4.07 11.06
C LYS A 91 -25.09 5.16 10.03
N ARG A 92 -24.55 4.97 8.80
CA ARG A 92 -24.55 5.98 7.72
C ARG A 92 -25.02 5.34 6.43
N LYS A 93 -26.32 5.37 6.16
CA LYS A 93 -26.96 4.69 5.00
C LYS A 93 -26.34 5.04 3.62
N ASN A 94 -25.72 6.21 3.49
CA ASN A 94 -25.10 6.68 2.25
C ASN A 94 -23.62 6.29 2.13
N VAL A 95 -23.06 5.54 3.10
CA VAL A 95 -21.66 5.12 3.12
C VAL A 95 -21.58 3.63 2.88
N SER A 96 -20.76 3.25 1.89
CA SER A 96 -20.43 1.86 1.62
C SER A 96 -19.21 1.42 2.42
N ARG A 97 -19.25 0.21 2.95
CA ARG A 97 -18.14 -0.48 3.59
C ARG A 97 -17.66 -1.62 2.72
N ILE A 98 -16.36 -1.84 2.68
CA ILE A 98 -15.74 -2.90 1.90
C ILE A 98 -15.29 -4.01 2.84
N THR A 99 -15.69 -5.24 2.51
CA THR A 99 -15.27 -6.45 3.24
C THR A 99 -14.77 -7.49 2.25
N LEU A 100 -13.94 -8.43 2.71
CA LEU A 100 -13.54 -9.58 1.90
C LEU A 100 -14.70 -10.58 1.79
N THR A 101 -14.79 -11.25 0.65
CA THR A 101 -15.58 -12.47 0.51
C THR A 101 -14.76 -13.66 0.99
N ARG A 102 -15.34 -14.88 1.00
CA ARG A 102 -14.57 -16.11 1.25
C ARG A 102 -13.40 -16.24 0.26
N LYS A 103 -13.63 -15.99 -1.04
CA LYS A 103 -12.58 -15.99 -2.06
C LYS A 103 -11.51 -14.93 -1.79
N GLY A 104 -11.92 -13.74 -1.32
CA GLY A 104 -10.99 -12.69 -0.93
C GLY A 104 -10.14 -13.05 0.29
N GLU A 105 -10.71 -13.73 1.28
CA GLU A 105 -9.97 -14.25 2.44
C GLU A 105 -8.94 -15.32 2.03
N GLU A 106 -9.33 -16.24 1.15
CA GLU A 106 -8.44 -17.26 0.59
C GLU A 106 -7.30 -16.63 -0.23
N ALA A 107 -7.61 -15.60 -1.04
CA ALA A 107 -6.61 -14.85 -1.81
C ALA A 107 -5.63 -14.11 -0.89
N PHE A 108 -6.14 -13.48 0.17
CA PHE A 108 -5.30 -12.82 1.17
C PHE A 108 -4.40 -13.82 1.92
N ALA A 109 -4.92 -14.99 2.29
CA ALA A 109 -4.12 -16.03 2.95
C ALA A 109 -2.96 -16.49 2.05
N ARG A 110 -3.23 -16.80 0.78
CA ARG A 110 -2.18 -17.15 -0.20
C ARG A 110 -1.17 -16.03 -0.43
N GLN A 111 -1.60 -14.78 -0.46
CA GLN A 111 -0.72 -13.62 -0.57
C GLN A 111 0.30 -13.56 0.59
N LYS A 112 -0.06 -14.00 1.79
CA LYS A 112 0.87 -14.04 2.93
C LYS A 112 1.93 -15.13 2.82
N GLU A 113 1.72 -16.13 1.98
CA GLU A 113 2.67 -17.22 1.72
C GLU A 113 3.74 -16.83 0.70
N VAL A 114 3.58 -15.69 0.03
CA VAL A 114 4.56 -15.10 -0.89
C VAL A 114 5.85 -14.76 -0.14
N ARG A 115 6.94 -15.43 -0.49
CA ARG A 115 8.18 -15.40 0.30
C ARG A 115 9.24 -14.45 -0.21
N GLY A 116 9.13 -13.94 -1.44
CA GLY A 116 10.18 -13.12 -2.05
C GLY A 116 10.47 -11.85 -1.26
N ILE A 117 9.43 -11.10 -0.88
CA ILE A 117 9.62 -9.90 -0.05
C ILE A 117 10.07 -10.27 1.35
N ALA A 118 9.52 -11.32 1.96
CA ALA A 118 9.96 -11.78 3.28
C ALA A 118 11.43 -12.22 3.26
N GLY A 119 11.87 -12.91 2.20
CA GLY A 119 13.27 -13.31 2.02
C GLY A 119 14.20 -12.10 1.88
N ILE A 120 13.79 -11.08 1.11
CA ILE A 120 14.59 -9.85 0.97
C ILE A 120 14.69 -9.11 2.32
N LEU A 121 13.59 -9.00 3.06
CA LEU A 121 13.59 -8.33 4.37
C LEU A 121 14.36 -9.12 5.43
N ALA A 122 14.48 -10.43 5.28
CA ALA A 122 15.25 -11.30 6.19
C ALA A 122 16.78 -11.08 6.08
N GLU A 123 17.27 -10.38 5.06
CA GLU A 123 18.67 -9.93 4.99
C GLU A 123 19.02 -8.87 6.04
N LEU A 124 18.01 -8.20 6.61
CA LEU A 124 18.21 -7.27 7.71
C LEU A 124 18.27 -8.00 9.04
N THR A 125 19.20 -7.63 9.88
CA THR A 125 19.15 -8.02 11.29
C THR A 125 17.89 -7.42 11.95
N PRO A 126 17.41 -7.97 13.06
CA PRO A 126 16.27 -7.39 13.78
C PRO A 126 16.44 -5.90 14.09
N GLU A 127 17.63 -5.47 14.52
CA GLU A 127 17.95 -4.07 14.84
C GLU A 127 17.91 -3.16 13.59
N GLU A 128 18.48 -3.63 12.48
CA GLU A 128 18.42 -2.90 11.20
C GLU A 128 16.98 -2.79 10.69
N GLY A 129 16.19 -3.84 10.85
CA GLY A 129 14.76 -3.85 10.51
C GLY A 129 13.96 -2.81 11.29
N GLU A 130 14.10 -2.79 12.61
CA GLU A 130 13.45 -1.81 13.50
C GLU A 130 13.87 -0.37 13.17
N THR A 131 15.17 -0.14 12.98
CA THR A 131 15.70 1.18 12.63
C THR A 131 15.17 1.67 11.28
N THR A 132 15.16 0.78 10.28
CA THR A 132 14.65 1.08 8.94
C THR A 132 13.15 1.37 8.98
N LEU A 133 12.37 0.57 9.70
CA LEU A 133 10.93 0.77 9.86
C LEU A 133 10.64 2.13 10.50
N ALA A 134 11.32 2.48 11.60
CA ALA A 134 11.14 3.75 12.28
C ALA A 134 11.48 4.95 11.37
N ALA A 135 12.57 4.84 10.58
CA ALA A 135 12.94 5.86 9.61
C ALA A 135 11.89 6.03 8.50
N LEU A 136 11.41 4.92 7.92
CA LEU A 136 10.36 4.94 6.89
C LEU A 136 9.04 5.52 7.42
N GLU A 137 8.65 5.19 8.64
CA GLU A 137 7.45 5.75 9.28
C GLU A 137 7.56 7.27 9.49
N LYS A 138 8.74 7.77 9.90
CA LYS A 138 9.00 9.19 10.03
C LYS A 138 8.90 9.91 8.69
N LEU A 139 9.52 9.36 7.64
CA LEU A 139 9.46 9.91 6.29
C LEU A 139 8.04 9.89 5.73
N ARG A 140 7.33 8.78 5.88
CA ARG A 140 5.92 8.66 5.47
C ARG A 140 5.03 9.70 6.13
N ARG A 141 5.15 9.88 7.45
CA ARG A 141 4.38 10.88 8.19
C ARG A 141 4.63 12.29 7.64
N LYS A 142 5.91 12.66 7.46
CA LYS A 142 6.25 13.97 6.93
C LYS A 142 5.75 14.17 5.50
N ALA A 143 5.89 13.18 4.63
CA ALA A 143 5.37 13.24 3.27
C ALA A 143 3.84 13.44 3.23
N ILE A 144 3.09 12.76 4.12
CA ILE A 144 1.64 12.94 4.23
C ILE A 144 1.28 14.36 4.70
N GLU A 145 2.05 14.93 5.64
CA GLU A 145 1.87 16.31 6.07
C GLU A 145 2.07 17.29 4.92
N GLU A 146 3.14 17.13 4.14
CA GLU A 146 3.42 17.98 2.97
C GLU A 146 2.31 17.87 1.90
N LEU A 147 1.79 16.66 1.65
CA LEU A 147 0.66 16.46 0.73
C LEU A 147 -0.63 17.16 1.21
N LYS A 148 -0.81 17.32 2.52
CA LYS A 148 -1.97 18.03 3.09
C LYS A 148 -1.81 19.53 3.11
N SER A 149 -0.58 20.05 3.24
CA SER A 149 -0.29 21.49 3.44
C SER A 149 -0.27 22.31 2.15
N GLY A 150 -0.51 21.71 0.98
CA GLY A 150 -0.71 22.48 -0.25
C GLY A 150 0.37 22.35 -1.31
N LEU A 151 1.22 21.35 -1.27
CA LEU A 151 1.56 20.74 -2.54
C LEU A 151 0.24 20.19 -3.06
N SER A 152 -0.49 21.01 -3.83
CA SER A 152 -1.68 20.54 -4.53
C SER A 152 -1.26 19.24 -5.17
N ALA A 153 -1.79 18.14 -4.64
CA ALA A 153 -1.46 16.85 -5.20
C ALA A 153 -1.68 17.01 -6.70
N PRO A 154 -0.73 16.60 -7.58
CA PRO A 154 -0.88 16.78 -9.03
C PRO A 154 -2.12 16.08 -9.57
N TYR A 155 -3.02 15.76 -8.68
CA TYR A 155 -4.22 14.99 -8.84
C TYR A 155 -5.41 15.60 -8.05
N GLY A 156 -5.53 16.95 -8.06
CA GLY A 156 -6.77 17.63 -7.66
C GLY A 156 -7.90 17.33 -8.65
#